data_75147e0c0cfe57199c749042b337017b
#
_entry.id   75147e0c0cfe57199c749042b337017b
#
_cell.length_a   1.000
_cell.length_b   1.000
_cell.length_c   1.000
_cell.angle_alpha   90.00
_cell.angle_beta   90.00
_cell.angle_gamma   90.00
#
_symmetry.space_group_name_H-M   'P 1'
#
loop_
_entity.id
_entity.type
_entity.pdbx_description
1 polymer ?
#
loop_
_entity_poly.entity_id
_entity_poly.type
_entity_poly.pdbx_seq_one_letter_code
_entity_poly.pdbx_strand_id
1 'polypeptide(L)'
;MDKKRVYTFGNGQAEGKADMKNLLGGKGANLAEMNLIGIPVPPGFTITTDVCTEYNTLGRDKVVELLKDEVVKAITHVETLMKSKFGDVENPLLVSVRSGARASMPGMMDTILNLGLNDEVVEGIIRKTGNARFAWDSYRRFVQMYGDVVLGMKPTNKEDIDPFEAIIEEVKKEKGVELDNELKVEDLQELVKKFKAAVKEQTGKDFPTGAYEQLWGAICAVFDSWMNERAILYRKMESIPDEWGTAVNVQAMVFGNMGETSATGVCFSRDAGTGEDLFNGEYLINAQGEDVVAGIRTPQQIT
;
A
#
# COMPACT_ATOMS: atom_id res chain seq x y z
N MET A 1 -10.60 -4.26 31.09
CA MET A 1 -10.12 -3.24 30.14
C MET A 1 -10.11 -3.90 28.77
N ASP A 2 -10.80 -3.34 27.79
CA ASP A 2 -10.76 -3.88 26.44
C ASP A 2 -9.33 -3.81 25.91
N LYS A 3 -8.89 -4.88 25.25
CA LYS A 3 -7.56 -4.99 24.68
C LYS A 3 -7.44 -4.00 23.53
N LYS A 4 -6.49 -3.06 23.61
CA LYS A 4 -6.19 -2.11 22.53
C LYS A 4 -5.62 -2.84 21.32
N ARG A 5 -6.21 -2.61 20.14
CA ARG A 5 -5.84 -3.28 18.88
C ARG A 5 -5.25 -2.34 17.84
N VAL A 6 -5.45 -1.03 17.97
CA VAL A 6 -5.02 -0.03 17.00
C VAL A 6 -4.12 1.01 17.67
N TYR A 7 -2.94 1.26 17.09
CA TYR A 7 -1.90 2.15 17.61
C TYR A 7 -1.58 3.21 16.58
N THR A 8 -1.85 4.47 16.89
CA THR A 8 -1.62 5.62 15.99
C THR A 8 -0.21 6.15 16.09
N PHE A 9 0.26 6.79 15.00
CA PHE A 9 1.52 7.55 14.94
C PHE A 9 1.39 8.72 13.97
N GLY A 10 2.11 9.80 14.20
CA GLY A 10 2.14 11.00 13.36
C GLY A 10 2.50 12.25 14.14
N ASN A 11 3.06 13.25 13.46
CA ASN A 11 3.38 14.55 14.02
C ASN A 11 4.24 14.52 15.29
N GLY A 12 5.29 13.69 15.31
CA GLY A 12 6.19 13.57 16.47
C GLY A 12 5.62 12.77 17.65
N GLN A 13 4.45 12.15 17.51
CA GLN A 13 3.78 11.36 18.56
C GLN A 13 3.48 9.96 18.06
N ALA A 14 3.61 8.96 18.93
CA ALA A 14 3.22 7.59 18.64
C ALA A 14 2.78 6.87 19.91
N GLU A 15 1.80 6.00 19.79
CA GLU A 15 1.33 5.14 20.88
C GLU A 15 2.17 3.86 21.01
N GLY A 16 2.99 3.55 20.01
CA GLY A 16 3.95 2.46 19.98
C GLY A 16 5.40 2.94 20.06
N LYS A 17 6.34 2.01 20.13
CA LYS A 17 7.79 2.23 20.13
C LYS A 17 8.55 1.00 19.62
N ALA A 18 9.88 1.11 19.43
CA ALA A 18 10.74 0.11 18.82
C ALA A 18 10.70 -1.27 19.49
N ASP A 19 10.55 -1.34 20.81
CA ASP A 19 10.52 -2.60 21.57
C ASP A 19 9.21 -3.40 21.41
N MET A 20 8.18 -2.79 20.82
CA MET A 20 6.87 -3.41 20.63
C MET A 20 6.74 -4.23 19.33
N LYS A 21 7.86 -4.75 18.78
CA LYS A 21 7.87 -5.52 17.52
C LYS A 21 6.98 -6.75 17.56
N ASN A 22 6.82 -7.38 18.73
CA ASN A 22 5.94 -8.53 18.87
C ASN A 22 4.46 -8.18 18.67
N LEU A 23 4.07 -6.95 18.98
CA LEU A 23 2.70 -6.47 18.88
C LEU A 23 2.43 -5.71 17.59
N LEU A 24 3.35 -4.82 17.20
CA LEU A 24 3.18 -3.91 16.06
C LEU A 24 3.84 -4.42 14.77
N GLY A 25 4.54 -5.56 14.84
CA GLY A 25 5.40 -6.01 13.77
C GLY A 25 6.63 -5.10 13.60
N GLY A 26 7.56 -5.51 12.74
CA GLY A 26 8.78 -4.73 12.49
C GLY A 26 8.49 -3.35 11.90
N LYS A 27 7.59 -3.27 10.90
CA LYS A 27 7.24 -1.99 10.25
C LYS A 27 6.54 -1.05 11.22
N GLY A 28 5.50 -1.50 11.94
CA GLY A 28 4.74 -0.65 12.85
C GLY A 28 5.57 -0.10 14.00
N ALA A 29 6.40 -0.94 14.62
CA ALA A 29 7.29 -0.52 15.69
C ALA A 29 8.33 0.51 15.20
N ASN A 30 8.93 0.29 14.02
CA ASN A 30 9.91 1.22 13.46
C ASN A 30 9.26 2.54 13.00
N LEU A 31 8.05 2.52 12.41
CA LEU A 31 7.32 3.74 12.04
C LEU A 31 7.01 4.59 13.28
N ALA A 32 6.59 3.95 14.38
CA ALA A 32 6.37 4.63 15.64
C ALA A 32 7.67 5.26 16.18
N GLU A 33 8.76 4.50 16.23
CA GLU A 33 10.06 4.98 16.71
C GLU A 33 10.61 6.13 15.87
N MET A 34 10.64 5.98 14.55
CA MET A 34 11.07 7.04 13.63
C MET A 34 10.31 8.33 13.85
N ASN A 35 9.01 8.24 14.08
CA ASN A 35 8.18 9.40 14.36
C ASN A 35 8.53 10.04 15.70
N LEU A 36 8.79 9.24 16.77
CA LEU A 36 9.17 9.74 18.10
C LEU A 36 10.52 10.46 18.11
N ILE A 37 11.48 10.01 17.30
CA ILE A 37 12.81 10.64 17.17
C ILE A 37 12.82 11.83 16.19
N GLY A 38 11.66 12.22 15.65
CA GLY A 38 11.49 13.42 14.84
C GLY A 38 11.72 13.26 13.34
N ILE A 39 11.82 12.03 12.84
CA ILE A 39 11.82 11.78 11.39
C ILE A 39 10.42 12.07 10.83
N PRO A 40 10.28 12.79 9.70
CA PRO A 40 9.00 13.19 9.14
C PRO A 40 8.28 12.01 8.50
N VAL A 41 7.80 11.08 9.32
CA VAL A 41 7.02 9.91 8.91
C VAL A 41 5.58 10.35 8.62
N PRO A 42 5.00 10.02 7.46
CA PRO A 42 3.58 10.26 7.20
C PRO A 42 2.70 9.59 8.27
N PRO A 43 1.66 10.27 8.77
CA PRO A 43 0.83 9.73 9.83
C PRO A 43 0.08 8.46 9.41
N GLY A 44 -0.21 7.63 10.39
CA GLY A 44 -0.90 6.37 10.17
C GLY A 44 -1.24 5.67 11.47
N PHE A 45 -1.58 4.40 11.35
CA PHE A 45 -1.80 3.52 12.48
C PHE A 45 -1.44 2.07 12.15
N THR A 46 -1.21 1.29 13.19
CA THR A 46 -0.91 -0.13 13.10
C THR A 46 -1.99 -0.93 13.82
N ILE A 47 -2.59 -1.89 13.12
CA ILE A 47 -3.45 -2.93 13.72
C ILE A 47 -2.52 -4.07 14.13
N THR A 48 -2.64 -4.53 15.38
CA THR A 48 -1.68 -5.45 16.01
C THR A 48 -1.63 -6.85 15.41
N THR A 49 -0.50 -7.54 15.59
CA THR A 49 -0.31 -8.94 15.14
C THR A 49 -1.32 -9.90 15.77
N ASP A 50 -1.74 -9.65 17.01
CA ASP A 50 -2.72 -10.47 17.70
C ASP A 50 -4.08 -10.50 16.98
N VAL A 51 -4.43 -9.41 16.29
CA VAL A 51 -5.66 -9.34 15.49
C VAL A 51 -5.61 -10.31 14.31
N CYS A 52 -4.45 -10.57 13.72
CA CYS A 52 -4.31 -11.59 12.69
C CYS A 52 -4.69 -12.98 13.22
N THR A 53 -4.27 -13.31 14.45
CA THR A 53 -4.67 -14.57 15.12
C THR A 53 -6.15 -14.59 15.44
N GLU A 54 -6.70 -13.47 15.92
CA GLU A 54 -8.15 -13.31 16.13
C GLU A 54 -8.93 -13.48 14.81
N TYR A 55 -8.42 -12.92 13.70
CA TYR A 55 -9.02 -13.02 12.37
C TYR A 55 -9.07 -14.47 11.86
N ASN A 56 -7.99 -15.22 12.01
CA ASN A 56 -7.95 -16.63 11.61
C ASN A 56 -8.86 -17.53 12.47
N THR A 57 -9.17 -17.10 13.71
CA THR A 57 -9.96 -17.90 14.65
C THR A 57 -11.44 -17.52 14.63
N LEU A 58 -11.76 -16.23 14.60
CA LEU A 58 -13.12 -15.70 14.72
C LEU A 58 -13.79 -15.46 13.37
N GLY A 59 -13.01 -15.35 12.31
CA GLY A 59 -13.45 -15.01 10.97
C GLY A 59 -13.54 -13.50 10.71
N ARG A 60 -13.61 -13.18 9.42
CA ARG A 60 -13.56 -11.83 8.86
C ARG A 60 -14.59 -10.87 9.48
N ASP A 61 -15.86 -11.23 9.42
CA ASP A 61 -16.96 -10.30 9.77
C ASP A 61 -16.89 -9.89 11.24
N LYS A 62 -16.56 -10.85 12.12
CA LYS A 62 -16.46 -10.58 13.55
C LYS A 62 -15.28 -9.70 13.91
N VAL A 63 -14.14 -9.88 13.25
CA VAL A 63 -12.97 -9.04 13.49
C VAL A 63 -13.16 -7.63 12.93
N VAL A 64 -13.79 -7.49 11.76
CA VAL A 64 -14.17 -6.17 11.22
C VAL A 64 -15.08 -5.44 12.20
N GLU A 65 -16.08 -6.09 12.78
CA GLU A 65 -16.98 -5.49 13.78
C GLU A 65 -16.21 -5.05 15.04
N LEU A 66 -15.31 -5.90 15.55
CA LEU A 66 -14.47 -5.59 16.72
C LEU A 66 -13.52 -4.41 16.51
N LEU A 67 -13.06 -4.19 15.29
CA LEU A 67 -12.09 -3.14 14.95
C LEU A 67 -12.74 -1.82 14.52
N LYS A 68 -14.01 -1.85 14.13
CA LYS A 68 -14.67 -0.76 13.42
C LYS A 68 -14.48 0.61 14.09
N ASP A 69 -14.75 0.69 15.38
CA ASP A 69 -14.66 1.97 16.11
C ASP A 69 -13.23 2.45 16.29
N GLU A 70 -12.26 1.55 16.54
CA GLU A 70 -10.85 1.90 16.67
C GLU A 70 -10.28 2.37 15.32
N VAL A 71 -10.60 1.68 14.22
CA VAL A 71 -10.13 2.04 12.88
C VAL A 71 -10.72 3.37 12.42
N VAL A 72 -12.02 3.62 12.64
CA VAL A 72 -12.65 4.91 12.30
C VAL A 72 -12.00 6.05 13.08
N LYS A 73 -11.76 5.89 14.38
CA LYS A 73 -11.05 6.88 15.19
C LYS A 73 -9.63 7.13 14.69
N ALA A 74 -8.92 6.06 14.31
CA ALA A 74 -7.55 6.18 13.79
C ALA A 74 -7.51 6.88 12.43
N ILE A 75 -8.45 6.59 11.51
CA ILE A 75 -8.58 7.34 10.25
C ILE A 75 -8.85 8.82 10.53
N THR A 76 -9.80 9.16 11.43
CA THR A 76 -10.09 10.55 11.82
C THR A 76 -8.86 11.27 12.39
N HIS A 77 -8.02 10.56 13.14
CA HIS A 77 -6.74 11.10 13.61
C HIS A 77 -5.80 11.42 12.44
N VAL A 78 -5.63 10.50 11.48
CA VAL A 78 -4.82 10.73 10.27
C VAL A 78 -5.37 11.90 9.45
N GLU A 79 -6.70 11.97 9.24
CA GLU A 79 -7.37 13.07 8.54
C GLU A 79 -7.06 14.43 9.18
N THR A 80 -7.10 14.49 10.50
CA THR A 80 -6.79 15.72 11.26
C THR A 80 -5.35 16.17 11.03
N LEU A 81 -4.39 15.25 11.08
CA LEU A 81 -2.97 15.54 10.87
C LEU A 81 -2.67 15.93 9.41
N MET A 82 -3.30 15.25 8.46
CA MET A 82 -3.12 15.51 7.03
C MET A 82 -3.95 16.69 6.51
N LYS A 83 -4.89 17.20 7.30
CA LYS A 83 -5.87 18.23 6.90
C LYS A 83 -6.60 17.87 5.59
N SER A 84 -6.91 16.60 5.43
CA SER A 84 -7.60 16.01 4.27
C SER A 84 -8.50 14.88 4.75
N LYS A 85 -9.44 14.40 3.94
CA LYS A 85 -10.47 13.47 4.39
C LYS A 85 -10.51 12.23 3.51
N PHE A 86 -10.60 11.07 4.13
CA PHE A 86 -10.66 9.79 3.45
C PHE A 86 -12.00 9.60 2.73
N GLY A 87 -11.96 9.41 1.42
CA GLY A 87 -13.15 9.33 0.57
C GLY A 87 -13.81 10.66 0.24
N ASP A 88 -13.21 11.79 0.61
CA ASP A 88 -13.70 13.11 0.26
C ASP A 88 -13.34 13.47 -1.19
N VAL A 89 -14.30 14.08 -1.91
CA VAL A 89 -14.14 14.45 -3.33
C VAL A 89 -13.38 15.76 -3.50
N GLU A 90 -13.43 16.66 -2.51
CA GLU A 90 -12.83 18.01 -2.62
C GLU A 90 -11.39 18.03 -2.12
N ASN A 91 -11.12 17.38 -0.99
CA ASN A 91 -9.78 17.33 -0.39
C ASN A 91 -9.42 15.90 0.06
N PRO A 92 -9.22 15.00 -0.89
CA PRO A 92 -9.04 13.59 -0.62
C PRO A 92 -7.75 13.27 0.15
N LEU A 93 -7.88 12.36 1.12
CA LEU A 93 -6.79 11.61 1.73
C LEU A 93 -6.70 10.24 1.06
N LEU A 94 -5.53 9.87 0.57
CA LEU A 94 -5.24 8.52 0.13
C LEU A 94 -4.36 7.81 1.16
N VAL A 95 -4.57 6.52 1.35
CA VAL A 95 -3.79 5.71 2.28
C VAL A 95 -3.24 4.45 1.61
N SER A 96 -2.18 3.91 2.19
CA SER A 96 -1.67 2.58 1.89
C SER A 96 -2.03 1.61 3.01
N VAL A 97 -2.21 0.33 2.66
CA VAL A 97 -2.39 -0.77 3.61
C VAL A 97 -1.30 -1.79 3.35
N ARG A 98 -0.46 -2.05 4.36
CA ARG A 98 0.75 -2.88 4.23
C ARG A 98 0.87 -3.86 5.38
N SER A 99 1.34 -5.05 5.10
CA SER A 99 1.72 -6.05 6.10
C SER A 99 2.91 -5.61 6.96
N GLY A 100 2.98 -6.10 8.17
CA GLY A 100 4.09 -5.86 9.09
C GLY A 100 4.31 -7.02 10.05
N ALA A 101 4.93 -8.11 9.59
CA ALA A 101 5.27 -9.24 10.45
C ALA A 101 6.40 -8.90 11.45
N ARG A 102 6.52 -9.71 12.51
CA ARG A 102 7.59 -9.59 13.52
C ARG A 102 8.97 -9.81 12.92
N ALA A 103 9.08 -10.77 11.99
CA ALA A 103 10.27 -11.03 11.18
C ALA A 103 10.11 -10.41 9.79
N SER A 104 11.21 -10.03 9.14
CA SER A 104 11.20 -9.54 7.77
C SER A 104 10.88 -10.70 6.83
N MET A 105 9.84 -10.52 5.99
CA MET A 105 9.37 -11.50 5.01
C MET A 105 9.18 -10.81 3.65
N PRO A 106 10.28 -10.39 2.98
CA PRO A 106 10.20 -9.56 1.77
C PRO A 106 9.51 -10.31 0.63
N GLY A 107 8.52 -9.67 0.00
CA GLY A 107 7.75 -10.22 -1.12
C GLY A 107 6.74 -11.33 -0.75
N MET A 108 6.64 -11.71 0.54
CA MET A 108 5.77 -12.83 0.95
C MET A 108 4.32 -12.41 1.21
N MET A 109 4.12 -11.16 1.61
CA MET A 109 2.79 -10.63 1.96
C MET A 109 2.45 -9.40 1.13
N ASP A 110 1.18 -9.08 1.09
CA ASP A 110 0.62 -8.12 0.16
C ASP A 110 0.67 -6.66 0.68
N THR A 111 0.57 -5.73 -0.28
CA THR A 111 0.52 -4.29 -0.09
C THR A 111 -0.53 -3.72 -1.04
N ILE A 112 -1.33 -2.78 -0.58
CA ILE A 112 -2.27 -2.03 -1.41
C ILE A 112 -2.01 -0.54 -1.22
N LEU A 113 -1.82 0.20 -2.31
CA LEU A 113 -1.56 1.63 -2.33
C LEU A 113 -2.76 2.40 -2.88
N ASN A 114 -2.81 3.70 -2.62
CA ASN A 114 -3.78 4.64 -3.19
C ASN A 114 -5.26 4.35 -2.85
N LEU A 115 -5.53 3.70 -1.70
CA LEU A 115 -6.90 3.48 -1.25
C LEU A 115 -7.63 4.81 -1.02
N GLY A 116 -8.89 4.83 -1.35
CA GLY A 116 -9.76 6.00 -1.31
C GLY A 116 -10.09 6.55 -2.69
N LEU A 117 -9.38 6.10 -3.75
CA LEU A 117 -9.66 6.51 -5.13
C LEU A 117 -10.94 5.85 -5.67
N ASN A 118 -11.71 6.65 -6.38
CA ASN A 118 -12.84 6.27 -7.22
C ASN A 118 -13.02 7.32 -8.32
N ASP A 119 -14.06 7.20 -9.14
CA ASP A 119 -14.27 8.07 -10.29
C ASP A 119 -14.49 9.56 -9.91
N GLU A 120 -14.99 9.84 -8.70
CA GLU A 120 -15.21 11.19 -8.22
C GLU A 120 -13.96 11.76 -7.52
N VAL A 121 -13.30 10.93 -6.72
CA VAL A 121 -12.11 11.31 -5.95
C VAL A 121 -10.91 11.58 -6.85
N VAL A 122 -10.78 10.90 -8.00
CA VAL A 122 -9.71 11.18 -8.98
C VAL A 122 -9.78 12.63 -9.48
N GLU A 123 -10.99 13.16 -9.69
CA GLU A 123 -11.18 14.56 -10.08
C GLU A 123 -10.76 15.53 -8.96
N GLY A 124 -10.96 15.16 -7.70
CA GLY A 124 -10.44 15.91 -6.55
C GLY A 124 -8.92 15.96 -6.50
N ILE A 125 -8.25 14.84 -6.79
CA ILE A 125 -6.79 14.80 -6.91
C ILE A 125 -6.31 15.71 -8.06
N ILE A 126 -7.00 15.69 -9.21
CA ILE A 126 -6.67 16.58 -10.35
C ILE A 126 -6.76 18.04 -9.93
N ARG A 127 -7.86 18.44 -9.28
CA ARG A 127 -8.03 19.82 -8.79
C ARG A 127 -6.95 20.25 -7.81
N LYS A 128 -6.58 19.33 -6.88
CA LYS A 128 -5.60 19.59 -5.85
C LYS A 128 -4.16 19.68 -6.37
N THR A 129 -3.81 18.87 -7.37
CA THR A 129 -2.42 18.75 -7.87
C THR A 129 -2.18 19.50 -9.18
N GLY A 130 -3.24 19.80 -9.94
CA GLY A 130 -3.12 20.30 -11.32
C GLY A 130 -2.57 19.25 -12.30
N ASN A 131 -2.45 17.99 -11.91
CA ASN A 131 -1.82 16.94 -12.70
C ASN A 131 -2.76 15.75 -12.94
N ALA A 132 -3.50 15.82 -14.04
CA ALA A 132 -4.46 14.78 -14.42
C ALA A 132 -3.78 13.43 -14.69
N ARG A 133 -2.57 13.45 -15.30
CA ARG A 133 -1.86 12.22 -15.59
C ARG A 133 -1.47 11.47 -14.32
N PHE A 134 -0.94 12.18 -13.32
CA PHE A 134 -0.63 11.61 -12.01
C PHE A 134 -1.87 11.00 -11.35
N ALA A 135 -2.99 11.71 -11.36
CA ALA A 135 -4.22 11.25 -10.73
C ALA A 135 -4.76 9.96 -11.38
N TRP A 136 -4.82 9.93 -12.71
CA TRP A 136 -5.31 8.75 -13.45
C TRP A 136 -4.34 7.58 -13.41
N ASP A 137 -3.01 7.80 -13.41
CA ASP A 137 -2.03 6.72 -13.22
C ASP A 137 -2.12 6.12 -11.81
N SER A 138 -2.31 6.97 -10.79
CA SER A 138 -2.53 6.50 -9.42
C SER A 138 -3.81 5.66 -9.31
N TYR A 139 -4.88 6.04 -10.02
CA TYR A 139 -6.12 5.30 -10.04
C TYR A 139 -5.98 3.97 -10.81
N ARG A 140 -5.32 3.98 -11.96
CA ARG A 140 -5.01 2.76 -12.72
C ARG A 140 -4.24 1.76 -11.87
N ARG A 141 -3.16 2.19 -11.21
CA ARG A 141 -2.34 1.36 -10.30
C ARG A 141 -3.17 0.83 -9.13
N PHE A 142 -4.06 1.65 -8.56
CA PHE A 142 -4.93 1.22 -7.47
C PHE A 142 -5.90 0.12 -7.91
N VAL A 143 -6.57 0.27 -9.05
CA VAL A 143 -7.52 -0.73 -9.56
C VAL A 143 -6.81 -2.06 -9.83
N GLN A 144 -5.64 -2.01 -10.47
CA GLN A 144 -4.81 -3.19 -10.72
C GLN A 144 -4.44 -3.88 -9.41
N MET A 145 -3.79 -3.16 -8.50
CA MET A 145 -3.29 -3.72 -7.23
C MET A 145 -4.43 -4.26 -6.35
N TYR A 146 -5.56 -3.55 -6.30
CA TYR A 146 -6.73 -4.00 -5.56
C TYR A 146 -7.37 -5.25 -6.20
N GLY A 147 -7.45 -5.29 -7.52
CA GLY A 147 -7.92 -6.46 -8.27
C GLY A 147 -7.06 -7.68 -8.00
N ASP A 148 -5.75 -7.53 -8.09
CA ASP A 148 -4.79 -8.61 -7.87
C ASP A 148 -4.82 -9.16 -6.44
N VAL A 149 -4.79 -8.26 -5.47
CA VAL A 149 -4.57 -8.60 -4.06
C VAL A 149 -5.89 -8.89 -3.34
N VAL A 150 -6.86 -7.98 -3.46
CA VAL A 150 -8.10 -8.06 -2.67
C VAL A 150 -9.16 -8.92 -3.35
N LEU A 151 -9.23 -8.83 -4.68
CA LEU A 151 -10.22 -9.60 -5.46
C LEU A 151 -9.66 -10.93 -5.98
N GLY A 152 -8.37 -11.20 -5.76
CA GLY A 152 -7.73 -12.48 -6.07
C GLY A 152 -7.57 -12.74 -7.58
N MET A 153 -7.43 -11.68 -8.39
CA MET A 153 -7.32 -11.80 -9.85
C MET A 153 -5.91 -12.14 -10.31
N LYS A 154 -4.91 -12.01 -9.43
CA LYS A 154 -3.53 -12.38 -9.75
C LYS A 154 -3.41 -13.88 -10.03
N PRO A 155 -2.84 -14.29 -11.17
CA PRO A 155 -2.66 -15.70 -11.49
C PRO A 155 -1.83 -16.43 -10.42
N THR A 156 -2.24 -17.65 -10.10
CA THR A 156 -1.50 -18.54 -9.18
C THR A 156 -0.37 -19.27 -9.90
N ASN A 157 -0.56 -19.60 -11.19
CA ASN A 157 0.44 -20.27 -12.00
C ASN A 157 1.32 -19.24 -12.72
N LYS A 158 2.62 -19.48 -12.79
CA LYS A 158 3.58 -18.60 -13.49
C LYS A 158 3.40 -18.55 -15.02
N GLU A 159 2.69 -19.51 -15.56
CA GLU A 159 2.43 -19.62 -17.01
C GLU A 159 1.18 -18.83 -17.43
N ASP A 160 0.32 -18.49 -16.48
CA ASP A 160 -0.89 -17.70 -16.73
C ASP A 160 -0.54 -16.21 -16.83
N ILE A 161 -1.12 -15.54 -17.80
CA ILE A 161 -0.91 -14.09 -18.00
C ILE A 161 -1.81 -13.34 -17.03
N ASP A 162 -1.22 -12.37 -16.32
CA ASP A 162 -1.97 -11.42 -15.48
C ASP A 162 -2.95 -10.64 -16.36
N PRO A 163 -4.26 -10.63 -16.06
CA PRO A 163 -5.27 -9.99 -16.91
C PRO A 163 -5.07 -8.48 -17.04
N PHE A 164 -4.56 -7.83 -16.01
CA PHE A 164 -4.28 -6.39 -16.06
C PHE A 164 -3.05 -6.08 -16.90
N GLU A 165 -1.97 -6.88 -16.76
CA GLU A 165 -0.79 -6.74 -17.62
C GLU A 165 -1.12 -6.99 -19.10
N ALA A 166 -1.95 -7.98 -19.40
CA ALA A 166 -2.41 -8.22 -20.75
C ALA A 166 -3.14 -7.00 -21.37
N ILE A 167 -4.01 -6.35 -20.58
CA ILE A 167 -4.72 -5.14 -20.99
C ILE A 167 -3.76 -3.96 -21.20
N ILE A 168 -2.76 -3.79 -20.30
CA ILE A 168 -1.75 -2.74 -20.42
C ILE A 168 -0.96 -2.91 -21.72
N GLU A 169 -0.46 -4.12 -21.99
CA GLU A 169 0.34 -4.40 -23.19
C GLU A 169 -0.47 -4.22 -24.48
N GLU A 170 -1.77 -4.58 -24.47
CA GLU A 170 -2.66 -4.32 -25.60
C GLU A 170 -2.78 -2.83 -25.88
N VAL A 171 -3.07 -2.00 -24.85
CA VAL A 171 -3.21 -0.56 -24.99
C VAL A 171 -1.89 0.09 -25.42
N LYS A 172 -0.76 -0.29 -24.83
CA LYS A 172 0.57 0.19 -25.25
C LYS A 172 0.82 -0.08 -26.73
N LYS A 173 0.54 -1.29 -27.19
CA LYS A 173 0.69 -1.68 -28.60
C LYS A 173 -0.21 -0.86 -29.52
N GLU A 174 -1.47 -0.62 -29.13
CA GLU A 174 -2.41 0.22 -29.90
C GLU A 174 -1.94 1.67 -30.01
N LYS A 175 -1.33 2.20 -28.94
CA LYS A 175 -0.85 3.60 -28.88
C LYS A 175 0.58 3.76 -29.40
N GLY A 176 1.31 2.67 -29.68
CA GLY A 176 2.69 2.70 -30.15
C GLY A 176 3.69 3.21 -29.13
N VAL A 177 3.49 2.91 -27.86
CA VAL A 177 4.37 3.27 -26.74
C VAL A 177 4.94 2.01 -26.07
N GLU A 178 6.10 2.13 -25.42
CA GLU A 178 6.79 1.02 -24.76
C GLU A 178 6.66 1.08 -23.24
N LEU A 179 6.68 2.30 -22.66
CA LEU A 179 6.70 2.50 -21.22
C LEU A 179 5.37 3.07 -20.70
N ASP A 180 4.98 2.68 -19.50
CA ASP A 180 3.75 3.17 -18.84
C ASP A 180 3.75 4.71 -18.66
N ASN A 181 4.92 5.31 -18.48
CA ASN A 181 5.04 6.76 -18.34
C ASN A 181 4.81 7.54 -19.63
N GLU A 182 4.76 6.88 -20.78
CA GLU A 182 4.45 7.47 -22.09
C GLU A 182 2.93 7.53 -22.36
N LEU A 183 2.13 6.76 -21.58
CA LEU A 183 0.67 6.78 -21.67
C LEU A 183 0.11 8.15 -21.27
N LYS A 184 -0.82 8.64 -22.08
CA LYS A 184 -1.52 9.91 -21.86
C LYS A 184 -2.71 9.74 -20.91
N VAL A 185 -3.33 10.86 -20.54
CA VAL A 185 -4.50 10.87 -19.64
C VAL A 185 -5.64 10.01 -20.20
N GLU A 186 -5.95 10.16 -21.48
CA GLU A 186 -7.00 9.41 -22.15
C GLU A 186 -6.75 7.91 -22.16
N ASP A 187 -5.49 7.51 -22.34
CA ASP A 187 -5.08 6.11 -22.34
C ASP A 187 -5.21 5.49 -20.92
N LEU A 188 -4.86 6.26 -19.89
CA LEU A 188 -5.01 5.85 -18.50
C LEU A 188 -6.49 5.75 -18.08
N GLN A 189 -7.34 6.64 -18.57
CA GLN A 189 -8.80 6.56 -18.40
C GLN A 189 -9.38 5.31 -19.07
N GLU A 190 -8.91 5.00 -20.27
CA GLU A 190 -9.29 3.78 -21.00
C GLU A 190 -8.86 2.53 -20.21
N LEU A 191 -7.63 2.50 -19.68
CA LEU A 191 -7.13 1.40 -18.84
C LEU A 191 -7.99 1.18 -17.59
N VAL A 192 -8.30 2.25 -16.84
CA VAL A 192 -9.17 2.14 -15.65
C VAL A 192 -10.53 1.54 -16.01
N LYS A 193 -11.12 1.96 -17.14
CA LYS A 193 -12.39 1.42 -17.63
C LYS A 193 -12.29 -0.06 -18.01
N LYS A 194 -11.24 -0.45 -18.76
CA LYS A 194 -11.00 -1.85 -19.15
C LYS A 194 -10.74 -2.71 -17.91
N PHE A 195 -9.97 -2.24 -16.94
CA PHE A 195 -9.71 -2.95 -15.69
C PHE A 195 -10.97 -3.20 -14.87
N LYS A 196 -11.82 -2.20 -14.70
CA LYS A 196 -13.10 -2.36 -13.99
C LYS A 196 -14.04 -3.32 -14.72
N ALA A 197 -14.00 -3.34 -16.05
CA ALA A 197 -14.75 -4.32 -16.84
C ALA A 197 -14.21 -5.75 -16.61
N ALA A 198 -12.90 -5.94 -16.62
CA ALA A 198 -12.26 -7.23 -16.32
C ALA A 198 -12.58 -7.71 -14.89
N VAL A 199 -12.58 -6.78 -13.90
CA VAL A 199 -13.03 -7.11 -12.54
C VAL A 199 -14.46 -7.64 -12.54
N LYS A 200 -15.38 -6.95 -13.21
CA LYS A 200 -16.78 -7.36 -13.26
C LYS A 200 -16.97 -8.70 -13.97
N GLU A 201 -16.25 -8.92 -15.07
CA GLU A 201 -16.30 -10.18 -15.83
C GLU A 201 -15.82 -11.37 -14.99
N GLN A 202 -14.68 -11.20 -14.28
CA GLN A 202 -14.03 -12.28 -13.53
C GLN A 202 -14.70 -12.55 -12.18
N THR A 203 -15.15 -11.50 -11.48
CA THR A 203 -15.69 -11.62 -10.12
C THR A 203 -17.22 -11.60 -10.04
N GLY A 204 -17.89 -11.18 -11.12
CA GLY A 204 -19.34 -10.94 -11.17
C GLY A 204 -19.79 -9.69 -10.39
N LYS A 205 -18.86 -8.88 -9.86
CA LYS A 205 -19.14 -7.71 -9.06
C LYS A 205 -18.49 -6.45 -9.65
N ASP A 206 -19.10 -5.31 -9.42
CA ASP A 206 -18.48 -4.03 -9.76
C ASP A 206 -17.29 -3.73 -8.83
N PHE A 207 -16.30 -2.99 -9.32
CA PHE A 207 -15.18 -2.51 -8.50
C PHE A 207 -15.70 -1.62 -7.36
N PRO A 208 -15.27 -1.83 -6.10
CA PRO A 208 -15.79 -1.06 -4.97
C PRO A 208 -15.41 0.41 -5.04
N THR A 209 -16.41 1.29 -4.89
CA THR A 209 -16.23 2.75 -4.91
C THR A 209 -16.23 3.39 -3.53
N GLY A 210 -16.72 2.69 -2.51
CA GLY A 210 -16.73 3.17 -1.13
C GLY A 210 -15.37 3.09 -0.46
N ALA A 211 -14.82 4.21 0.00
CA ALA A 211 -13.48 4.27 0.60
C ALA A 211 -13.31 3.31 1.79
N TYR A 212 -14.28 3.23 2.69
CA TYR A 212 -14.24 2.29 3.81
C TYR A 212 -14.43 0.82 3.38
N GLU A 213 -15.20 0.55 2.33
CA GLU A 213 -15.29 -0.79 1.74
C GLU A 213 -13.94 -1.25 1.20
N GLN A 214 -13.25 -0.35 0.48
CA GLN A 214 -11.88 -0.57 0.00
C GLN A 214 -10.91 -0.82 1.15
N LEU A 215 -10.99 0.00 2.21
CA LEU A 215 -10.11 -0.12 3.38
C LEU A 215 -10.28 -1.47 4.08
N TRP A 216 -11.52 -1.88 4.35
CA TRP A 216 -11.78 -3.17 4.98
C TRP A 216 -11.38 -4.35 4.09
N GLY A 217 -11.62 -4.24 2.77
CA GLY A 217 -11.14 -5.23 1.81
C GLY A 217 -9.62 -5.42 1.90
N ALA A 218 -8.88 -4.31 1.89
CA ALA A 218 -7.42 -4.32 1.95
C ALA A 218 -6.86 -4.81 3.30
N ILE A 219 -7.45 -4.40 4.43
CA ILE A 219 -7.06 -4.89 5.77
C ILE A 219 -7.22 -6.41 5.85
N CYS A 220 -8.36 -6.93 5.41
CA CYS A 220 -8.61 -8.36 5.41
C CYS A 220 -7.68 -9.11 4.47
N ALA A 221 -7.43 -8.61 3.26
CA ALA A 221 -6.50 -9.23 2.31
C ALA A 221 -5.06 -9.31 2.88
N VAL A 222 -4.63 -8.31 3.63
CA VAL A 222 -3.33 -8.36 4.31
C VAL A 222 -3.31 -9.45 5.40
N PHE A 223 -4.39 -9.64 6.17
CA PHE A 223 -4.48 -10.77 7.12
C PHE A 223 -4.51 -12.11 6.38
N ASP A 224 -5.28 -12.23 5.31
CA ASP A 224 -5.34 -13.44 4.48
C ASP A 224 -3.97 -13.79 3.90
N SER A 225 -3.15 -12.77 3.53
CA SER A 225 -1.83 -12.98 2.95
C SER A 225 -0.85 -13.68 3.89
N TRP A 226 -1.08 -13.68 5.21
CA TRP A 226 -0.32 -14.48 6.17
C TRP A 226 -0.44 -15.98 5.88
N MET A 227 -1.58 -16.42 5.36
CA MET A 227 -1.88 -17.81 5.04
C MET A 227 -1.67 -18.17 3.56
N ASN A 228 -1.12 -17.27 2.74
CA ASN A 228 -0.74 -17.59 1.37
C ASN A 228 0.36 -18.66 1.33
N GLU A 229 0.34 -19.53 0.33
CA GLU A 229 1.30 -20.64 0.18
C GLU A 229 2.77 -20.18 0.25
N ARG A 230 3.10 -19.08 -0.45
CA ARG A 230 4.46 -18.50 -0.42
C ARG A 230 4.86 -18.04 0.98
N ALA A 231 3.95 -17.46 1.75
CA ALA A 231 4.21 -17.02 3.12
C ALA A 231 4.35 -18.21 4.08
N ILE A 232 3.53 -19.24 3.93
CA ILE A 232 3.62 -20.49 4.69
C ILE A 232 4.96 -21.20 4.43
N LEU A 233 5.34 -21.32 3.15
CA LEU A 233 6.60 -21.96 2.78
C LEU A 233 7.80 -21.20 3.35
N TYR A 234 7.82 -19.88 3.21
CA TYR A 234 8.88 -19.02 3.75
C TYR A 234 8.99 -19.16 5.27
N ARG A 235 7.86 -19.13 6.00
CA ARG A 235 7.87 -19.31 7.45
C ARG A 235 8.44 -20.67 7.88
N LYS A 236 8.10 -21.74 7.14
CA LYS A 236 8.69 -23.08 7.40
C LYS A 236 10.20 -23.10 7.19
N MET A 237 10.69 -22.44 6.13
CA MET A 237 12.13 -22.37 5.84
C MET A 237 12.90 -21.56 6.88
N GLU A 238 12.32 -20.44 7.34
CA GLU A 238 12.95 -19.54 8.30
C GLU A 238 12.60 -19.85 9.77
N SER A 239 11.88 -20.96 10.03
CA SER A 239 11.43 -21.36 11.38
C SER A 239 10.64 -20.27 12.10
N ILE A 240 9.79 -19.54 11.37
CA ILE A 240 8.90 -18.50 11.90
C ILE A 240 7.58 -19.15 12.33
N PRO A 241 7.15 -19.01 13.60
CA PRO A 241 5.92 -19.60 14.11
C PRO A 241 4.66 -19.04 13.43
N ASP A 242 3.72 -19.91 13.07
CA ASP A 242 2.47 -19.55 12.42
C ASP A 242 1.59 -18.64 13.30
N GLU A 243 1.64 -18.84 14.62
CA GLU A 243 0.88 -18.06 15.61
C GLU A 243 1.35 -16.61 15.77
N TRP A 244 2.48 -16.22 15.20
CA TRP A 244 2.96 -14.85 15.29
C TRP A 244 2.06 -13.85 14.57
N GLY A 245 1.43 -14.24 13.48
CA GLY A 245 0.59 -13.37 12.68
C GLY A 245 1.34 -12.20 12.04
N THR A 246 0.59 -11.37 11.34
CA THR A 246 1.08 -10.10 10.78
C THR A 246 0.30 -8.92 11.34
N ALA A 247 0.96 -7.81 11.58
CA ALA A 247 0.28 -6.53 11.77
C ALA A 247 -0.15 -5.94 10.42
N VAL A 248 -1.11 -5.01 10.46
CA VAL A 248 -1.51 -4.20 9.31
C VAL A 248 -1.18 -2.75 9.58
N ASN A 249 -0.40 -2.14 8.68
CA ASN A 249 -0.05 -0.72 8.75
C ASN A 249 -0.86 0.05 7.73
N VAL A 250 -1.69 0.98 8.20
CA VAL A 250 -2.44 1.94 7.38
C VAL A 250 -1.76 3.29 7.52
N GLN A 251 -1.33 3.88 6.39
CA GLN A 251 -0.50 5.09 6.42
C GLN A 251 -0.89 6.04 5.30
N ALA A 252 -0.90 7.34 5.59
CA ALA A 252 -1.11 8.37 4.57
C ALA A 252 -0.09 8.24 3.43
N MET A 253 -0.57 8.37 2.20
CA MET A 253 0.28 8.36 1.00
C MET A 253 1.06 9.67 0.87
N VAL A 254 2.31 9.52 0.43
CA VAL A 254 3.15 10.60 -0.12
C VAL A 254 3.63 10.17 -1.50
N PHE A 255 3.84 11.13 -2.39
CA PHE A 255 4.00 10.84 -3.81
C PHE A 255 5.30 11.42 -4.37
N GLY A 256 6.15 10.55 -4.87
CA GLY A 256 7.36 10.92 -5.63
C GLY A 256 7.13 11.04 -7.14
N ASN A 257 5.87 10.85 -7.60
CA ASN A 257 5.48 10.86 -9.02
C ASN A 257 4.50 11.98 -9.37
N MET A 258 4.52 13.09 -8.64
CA MET A 258 3.66 14.25 -8.91
C MET A 258 4.20 15.15 -10.05
N GLY A 259 5.35 14.85 -10.62
CA GLY A 259 6.00 15.60 -11.68
C GLY A 259 7.52 15.67 -11.48
N GLU A 260 8.19 16.44 -12.32
CA GLU A 260 9.65 16.53 -12.39
C GLU A 260 10.32 17.13 -11.12
N THR A 261 9.55 17.72 -10.23
CA THR A 261 10.01 18.23 -8.93
C THR A 261 9.84 17.25 -7.78
N SER A 262 9.35 16.05 -8.07
CA SER A 262 9.12 14.98 -7.10
C SER A 262 10.04 13.81 -7.40
N ALA A 263 10.47 13.11 -6.35
CA ALA A 263 11.33 11.93 -6.49
C ALA A 263 11.05 10.91 -5.40
N THR A 264 11.41 9.67 -5.66
CA THR A 264 11.47 8.60 -4.66
C THR A 264 12.84 7.93 -4.73
N GLY A 265 13.41 7.61 -3.57
CA GLY A 265 14.70 6.96 -3.49
C GLY A 265 14.83 6.03 -2.29
N VAL A 266 15.90 5.27 -2.28
CA VAL A 266 16.32 4.42 -1.17
C VAL A 266 17.76 4.82 -0.82
N CYS A 267 18.01 5.08 0.45
CA CYS A 267 19.36 5.42 0.93
C CYS A 267 19.72 4.61 2.17
N PHE A 268 21.02 4.48 2.37
CA PHE A 268 21.62 3.79 3.49
C PHE A 268 22.58 4.73 4.21
N SER A 269 22.57 4.70 5.54
CA SER A 269 23.51 5.45 6.37
C SER A 269 24.92 4.84 6.37
N ARG A 270 25.06 3.61 5.87
CA ARG A 270 26.32 2.89 5.69
C ARG A 270 26.30 2.13 4.38
N ASP A 271 27.48 1.90 3.81
CA ASP A 271 27.63 0.99 2.69
C ASP A 271 27.18 -0.42 3.07
N ALA A 272 26.22 -0.96 2.31
CA ALA A 272 25.61 -2.27 2.63
C ALA A 272 26.55 -3.45 2.42
N GLY A 273 27.59 -3.32 1.60
CA GLY A 273 28.56 -4.35 1.29
C GLY A 273 29.75 -4.36 2.25
N THR A 274 30.24 -3.18 2.63
CA THR A 274 31.48 -3.03 3.43
C THR A 274 31.22 -2.65 4.88
N GLY A 275 30.06 -2.06 5.20
CA GLY A 275 29.74 -1.49 6.52
C GLY A 275 30.40 -0.14 6.79
N GLU A 276 31.09 0.42 5.82
CA GLU A 276 31.73 1.75 5.91
C GLU A 276 30.71 2.83 6.22
N ASP A 277 31.07 3.84 7.02
CA ASP A 277 30.24 4.98 7.36
C ASP A 277 30.19 5.95 6.17
N LEU A 278 29.49 5.52 5.12
CA LEU A 278 29.29 6.23 3.88
C LEU A 278 27.79 6.28 3.58
N PHE A 279 27.23 7.49 3.60
CA PHE A 279 25.85 7.69 3.13
C PHE A 279 25.79 7.48 1.63
N ASN A 280 24.95 6.57 1.19
CA ASN A 280 24.78 6.24 -0.23
C ASN A 280 23.32 5.86 -0.52
N GLY A 281 22.96 5.91 -1.80
CA GLY A 281 21.61 5.54 -2.21
C GLY A 281 21.32 5.86 -3.66
N GLU A 282 20.08 5.61 -4.06
CA GLU A 282 19.60 5.80 -5.41
C GLU A 282 18.22 6.44 -5.40
N TYR A 283 17.89 7.23 -6.41
CA TYR A 283 16.58 7.86 -6.56
C TYR A 283 16.14 7.95 -8.02
N LEU A 284 14.83 8.02 -8.21
CA LEU A 284 14.20 8.31 -9.50
C LEU A 284 13.32 9.54 -9.38
N ILE A 285 13.50 10.47 -10.33
CA ILE A 285 12.60 11.62 -10.49
C ILE A 285 11.27 11.13 -11.07
N ASN A 286 10.18 11.73 -10.62
CA ASN A 286 8.81 11.42 -11.06
C ASN A 286 8.51 9.92 -11.00
N ALA A 287 8.69 9.31 -9.82
CA ALA A 287 8.56 7.87 -9.58
C ALA A 287 7.94 7.56 -8.22
N GLN A 288 7.22 6.44 -8.15
CA GLN A 288 6.80 5.83 -6.88
C GLN A 288 7.85 4.84 -6.36
N GLY A 289 7.71 4.40 -5.09
CA GLY A 289 8.63 3.47 -4.48
C GLY A 289 8.77 2.14 -5.24
N GLU A 290 7.70 1.67 -5.85
CA GLU A 290 7.67 0.47 -6.70
C GLU A 290 8.61 0.62 -7.90
N ASP A 291 8.60 1.79 -8.55
CA ASP A 291 9.39 2.05 -9.76
C ASP A 291 10.90 2.00 -9.46
N VAL A 292 11.31 2.39 -8.23
CA VAL A 292 12.72 2.35 -7.80
C VAL A 292 13.22 0.91 -7.66
N VAL A 293 12.38 0.00 -7.17
CA VAL A 293 12.78 -1.39 -6.92
C VAL A 293 12.50 -2.33 -8.10
N ALA A 294 11.68 -1.91 -9.06
CA ALA A 294 11.33 -2.71 -10.23
C ALA A 294 12.48 -2.82 -11.26
N GLY A 295 13.46 -1.91 -11.22
CA GLY A 295 14.60 -1.91 -12.14
C GLY A 295 14.28 -1.57 -13.59
N ILE A 296 13.09 -1.00 -13.85
CA ILE A 296 12.65 -0.64 -15.21
C ILE A 296 13.36 0.62 -15.72
N ARG A 297 13.69 1.53 -14.81
CA ARG A 297 14.39 2.80 -15.08
C ARG A 297 15.73 2.81 -14.37
N THR A 298 16.76 3.43 -14.98
CA THR A 298 18.07 3.60 -14.34
C THR A 298 18.00 4.69 -13.28
N PRO A 299 18.24 4.39 -12.00
CA PRO A 299 18.23 5.39 -10.94
C PRO A 299 19.47 6.27 -10.97
N GLN A 300 19.34 7.46 -10.38
CA GLN A 300 20.44 8.39 -10.14
C GLN A 300 21.04 8.12 -8.77
N GLN A 301 22.36 8.30 -8.64
CA GLN A 301 23.05 8.11 -7.36
C GLN A 301 22.83 9.30 -6.43
N ILE A 302 22.64 9.03 -5.15
CA ILE A 302 22.70 10.01 -4.06
C ILE A 302 24.15 10.02 -3.56
N THR A 303 24.84 11.11 -3.79
CA THR A 303 26.24 11.34 -3.33
C THR A 303 26.32 12.51 -2.38
#